data_cee7f302f8285200868e834ae4c5a811
#
_entry.id   cee7f302f8285200868e834ae4c5a811
#
_cell.length_a   1.000
_cell.length_b   1.000
_cell.length_c   1.000
_cell.angle_alpha   90.00
_cell.angle_beta   90.00
_cell.angle_gamma   90.00
#
_symmetry.space_group_name_H-M   'P 1'
#
loop_
_entity.id
_entity.type
_entity.pdbx_description
1 polymer ?
#
loop_
_entity_poly.entity_id
_entity_poly.type
_entity_poly.pdbx_seq_one_letter_code
_entity_poly.pdbx_strand_id
1 'polypeptide(L)'
;MPQTIGIGVIGMGWMGLVHSRAYRSIEDRFPQSGLKPQLVICADDVEARAEQGRSQIGFTQATTHWQRVIENPDVQIVNITTPNVFHLPMVSAAVAAGKHVFCEKPVGCSPQETARIAATARTAGVCSGVGYNYRWAPLVQYARQLISSGKLGEITHYRGRFLVGY
;
A
#
# COMPACT_ATOMS: atom_id res chain seq x y z
N MET A 1 23.24 11.22 0.67
CA MET A 1 22.57 10.98 -0.62
C MET A 1 21.18 10.40 -0.35
N PRO A 2 20.15 10.72 -1.13
CA PRO A 2 18.84 10.09 -0.95
C PRO A 2 18.93 8.58 -1.12
N GLN A 3 18.16 7.85 -0.31
CA GLN A 3 18.06 6.41 -0.42
C GLN A 3 17.03 6.05 -1.49
N THR A 4 17.46 5.39 -2.55
CA THR A 4 16.56 4.86 -3.58
C THR A 4 15.86 3.60 -3.06
N ILE A 5 14.53 3.53 -3.25
CA ILE A 5 13.70 2.39 -2.87
C ILE A 5 12.90 1.95 -4.08
N GLY A 6 13.12 0.73 -4.55
CA GLY A 6 12.38 0.15 -5.67
C GLY A 6 10.99 -0.30 -5.27
N ILE A 7 10.02 0.14 -6.07
CA ILE A 7 8.59 -0.12 -5.87
C ILE A 7 8.10 -1.06 -6.96
N GLY A 8 7.48 -2.16 -6.56
CA GLY A 8 6.69 -3.01 -7.43
C GLY A 8 5.20 -2.87 -7.10
N VAL A 9 4.34 -2.77 -8.12
CA VAL A 9 2.88 -2.65 -7.92
C VAL A 9 2.16 -3.80 -8.61
N ILE A 10 1.28 -4.47 -7.87
CA ILE A 10 0.43 -5.56 -8.38
C ILE A 10 -1.03 -5.09 -8.37
N GLY A 11 -1.64 -5.08 -9.56
CA GLY A 11 -2.97 -4.52 -9.80
C GLY A 11 -2.90 -3.06 -10.26
N MET A 12 -3.05 -2.83 -11.57
CA MET A 12 -2.97 -1.50 -12.19
C MET A 12 -4.35 -0.91 -12.49
N GLY A 13 -5.35 -1.29 -11.72
CA GLY A 13 -6.64 -0.62 -11.70
C GLY A 13 -6.53 0.78 -11.09
N TRP A 14 -7.68 1.40 -10.79
CA TRP A 14 -7.72 2.77 -10.26
C TRP A 14 -6.80 2.98 -9.04
N MET A 15 -6.83 2.06 -8.06
CA MET A 15 -5.98 2.20 -6.86
C MET A 15 -4.49 2.02 -7.17
N GLY A 16 -4.13 1.12 -8.07
CA GLY A 16 -2.74 0.96 -8.52
C GLY A 16 -2.18 2.25 -9.12
N LEU A 17 -2.96 2.92 -9.97
CA LEU A 17 -2.59 4.21 -10.55
C LEU A 17 -2.47 5.31 -9.49
N VAL A 18 -3.39 5.36 -8.52
CA VAL A 18 -3.37 6.36 -7.42
C VAL A 18 -2.12 6.17 -6.54
N HIS A 19 -1.84 4.93 -6.13
CA HIS A 19 -0.66 4.63 -5.31
C HIS A 19 0.64 4.93 -6.06
N SER A 20 0.71 4.57 -7.33
CA SER A 20 1.90 4.84 -8.15
C SER A 20 2.19 6.35 -8.28
N ARG A 21 1.15 7.16 -8.46
CA ARG A 21 1.27 8.62 -8.45
C ARG A 21 1.70 9.16 -7.07
N ALA A 22 1.18 8.56 -5.99
CA ALA A 22 1.59 8.93 -4.64
C ALA A 22 3.08 8.64 -4.41
N TYR A 23 3.61 7.50 -4.82
CA TYR A 23 5.05 7.22 -4.76
C TYR A 23 5.88 8.24 -5.50
N ARG A 24 5.49 8.64 -6.71
CA ARG A 24 6.18 9.69 -7.48
C ARG A 24 6.22 11.05 -6.80
N SER A 25 5.25 11.35 -5.95
CA SER A 25 5.17 12.64 -5.26
C SER A 25 5.89 12.67 -3.91
N ILE A 26 6.47 11.57 -3.45
CA ILE A 26 7.11 11.51 -2.13
C ILE A 26 8.32 12.44 -2.05
N GLU A 27 9.17 12.46 -3.06
CA GLU A 27 10.38 13.29 -3.09
C GLU A 27 10.04 14.77 -2.96
N ASP A 28 8.98 15.23 -3.66
CA ASP A 28 8.54 16.63 -3.62
C ASP A 28 7.79 16.97 -2.32
N ARG A 29 6.94 16.06 -1.84
CA ARG A 29 6.10 16.30 -0.66
C ARG A 29 6.81 16.11 0.66
N PHE A 30 7.82 15.26 0.68
CA PHE A 30 8.58 14.88 1.89
C PHE A 30 10.10 14.93 1.63
N PRO A 31 10.65 16.07 1.18
CA PRO A 31 12.08 16.17 0.84
C PRO A 31 13.00 15.84 2.02
N GLN A 32 12.53 16.09 3.25
CA GLN A 32 13.26 15.76 4.47
C GLN A 32 13.35 14.26 4.78
N SER A 33 12.56 13.41 4.10
CA SER A 33 12.61 11.97 4.32
C SER A 33 13.90 11.33 3.81
N GLY A 34 14.55 11.98 2.84
CA GLY A 34 15.72 11.41 2.14
C GLY A 34 15.40 10.17 1.30
N LEU A 35 14.11 9.87 1.05
CA LEU A 35 13.68 8.72 0.28
C LEU A 35 13.38 9.10 -1.17
N LYS A 36 13.84 8.25 -2.10
CA LYS A 36 13.58 8.37 -3.53
C LYS A 36 12.93 7.09 -4.07
N PRO A 37 11.58 7.02 -4.10
CA PRO A 37 10.90 5.87 -4.68
C PRO A 37 11.17 5.77 -6.19
N GLN A 38 11.53 4.58 -6.64
CA GLN A 38 11.70 4.26 -8.05
C GLN A 38 10.64 3.22 -8.46
N LEU A 39 9.84 3.54 -9.46
CA LEU A 39 8.84 2.62 -10.01
C LEU A 39 9.54 1.59 -10.92
N VAL A 40 9.79 0.39 -10.39
CA VAL A 40 10.57 -0.66 -11.06
C VAL A 40 9.70 -1.47 -11.99
N ILE A 41 8.66 -2.12 -11.47
CA ILE A 41 7.83 -3.04 -12.24
C ILE A 41 6.38 -2.98 -11.78
N CYS A 42 5.45 -3.04 -12.74
CA CYS A 42 4.03 -3.21 -12.43
C CYS A 42 3.47 -4.46 -13.07
N ALA A 43 2.42 -5.02 -12.45
CA ALA A 43 1.71 -6.19 -12.95
C ALA A 43 0.19 -5.97 -12.92
N ASP A 44 -0.49 -6.43 -13.97
CA ASP A 44 -1.94 -6.57 -14.03
C ASP A 44 -2.28 -7.74 -14.95
N ASP A 45 -3.32 -8.52 -14.66
CA ASP A 45 -3.77 -9.63 -15.51
C ASP A 45 -4.30 -9.14 -16.86
N VAL A 46 -4.67 -7.88 -16.97
CA VAL A 46 -4.98 -7.19 -18.22
C VAL A 46 -3.72 -6.49 -18.75
N GLU A 47 -3.14 -7.03 -19.82
CA GLU A 47 -1.90 -6.53 -20.43
C GLU A 47 -1.94 -5.02 -20.71
N ALA A 48 -3.07 -4.52 -21.22
CA ALA A 48 -3.24 -3.09 -21.52
C ALA A 48 -3.10 -2.20 -20.27
N ARG A 49 -3.52 -2.67 -19.08
CA ARG A 49 -3.36 -1.95 -17.83
C ARG A 49 -1.91 -1.97 -17.34
N ALA A 50 -1.23 -3.11 -17.46
CA ALA A 50 0.18 -3.21 -17.14
C ALA A 50 1.00 -2.26 -18.03
N GLU A 51 0.74 -2.26 -19.32
CA GLU A 51 1.42 -1.38 -20.28
C GLU A 51 1.09 0.11 -20.05
N GLN A 52 -0.14 0.44 -19.67
CA GLN A 52 -0.49 1.79 -19.24
C GLN A 52 0.34 2.22 -18.03
N GLY A 53 0.56 1.34 -17.07
CA GLY A 53 1.44 1.59 -15.93
C GLY A 53 2.85 1.94 -16.38
N ARG A 54 3.40 1.18 -17.32
CA ARG A 54 4.73 1.44 -17.85
C ARG A 54 4.79 2.76 -18.62
N SER A 55 3.92 2.95 -19.60
CA SER A 55 4.02 4.08 -20.55
C SER A 55 3.56 5.41 -19.97
N GLN A 56 2.53 5.42 -19.11
CA GLN A 56 1.93 6.67 -18.61
C GLN A 56 2.36 7.01 -17.18
N ILE A 57 2.66 6.00 -16.35
CA ILE A 57 3.06 6.22 -14.96
C ILE A 57 4.58 6.22 -14.80
N GLY A 58 5.30 5.52 -15.67
CA GLY A 58 6.76 5.53 -15.70
C GLY A 58 7.40 4.36 -14.97
N PHE A 59 6.73 3.20 -14.90
CA PHE A 59 7.41 1.97 -14.52
C PHE A 59 8.44 1.56 -15.56
N THR A 60 9.58 1.04 -15.10
CA THR A 60 10.62 0.53 -16.01
C THR A 60 10.16 -0.71 -16.75
N GLN A 61 9.38 -1.56 -16.07
CA GLN A 61 8.89 -2.84 -16.59
C GLN A 61 7.39 -3.01 -16.34
N ALA A 62 6.74 -3.79 -17.23
CA ALA A 62 5.35 -4.23 -17.06
C ALA A 62 5.25 -5.73 -17.33
N THR A 63 4.29 -6.40 -16.70
CA THR A 63 4.07 -7.85 -16.87
C THR A 63 2.62 -8.22 -16.54
N THR A 64 2.16 -9.36 -17.08
CA THR A 64 0.90 -9.96 -16.66
C THR A 64 1.05 -10.96 -15.51
N HIS A 65 2.28 -11.26 -15.09
CA HIS A 65 2.61 -12.24 -14.05
C HIS A 65 3.06 -11.53 -12.77
N TRP A 66 2.19 -11.45 -11.78
CA TRP A 66 2.49 -10.77 -10.51
C TRP A 66 3.72 -11.35 -9.77
N GLN A 67 4.03 -12.64 -9.96
CA GLN A 67 5.20 -13.28 -9.35
C GLN A 67 6.50 -12.57 -9.74
N ARG A 68 6.60 -12.10 -10.99
CA ARG A 68 7.77 -11.37 -11.48
C ARG A 68 8.04 -10.07 -10.72
N VAL A 69 6.99 -9.46 -10.14
CA VAL A 69 7.17 -8.29 -9.27
C VAL A 69 7.91 -8.66 -7.99
N ILE A 70 7.56 -9.80 -7.41
CA ILE A 70 8.14 -10.29 -6.17
C ILE A 70 9.57 -10.82 -6.39
N GLU A 71 9.80 -11.51 -7.50
CA GLU A 71 11.09 -12.08 -7.87
C GLU A 71 12.12 -11.01 -8.29
N ASN A 72 11.67 -9.81 -8.62
CA ASN A 72 12.56 -8.76 -9.09
C ASN A 72 13.48 -8.27 -7.93
N PRO A 73 14.82 -8.38 -8.09
CA PRO A 73 15.78 -8.01 -7.05
C PRO A 73 15.79 -6.51 -6.75
N ASP A 74 15.41 -5.67 -7.70
CA ASP A 74 15.40 -4.22 -7.56
C ASP A 74 14.15 -3.71 -6.82
N VAL A 75 13.19 -4.59 -6.51
CA VAL A 75 11.99 -4.25 -5.74
C VAL A 75 12.24 -4.49 -4.25
N GLN A 76 12.07 -3.47 -3.43
CA GLN A 76 12.09 -3.54 -1.97
C GLN A 76 10.68 -3.51 -1.37
N ILE A 77 9.76 -2.75 -1.98
CA ILE A 77 8.37 -2.64 -1.53
C ILE A 77 7.45 -3.20 -2.60
N VAL A 78 6.61 -4.15 -2.23
CA VAL A 78 5.50 -4.66 -3.06
C VAL A 78 4.20 -4.01 -2.60
N ASN A 79 3.58 -3.25 -3.51
CA ASN A 79 2.29 -2.61 -3.29
C ASN A 79 1.19 -3.44 -3.97
N ILE A 80 0.22 -3.92 -3.20
CA ILE A 80 -0.84 -4.84 -3.64
C ILE A 80 -2.17 -4.08 -3.65
N THR A 81 -2.74 -3.91 -4.84
CA THR A 81 -3.99 -3.18 -5.11
C THR A 81 -4.99 -4.01 -5.92
N THR A 82 -4.85 -5.31 -5.86
CA THR A 82 -5.76 -6.30 -6.48
C THR A 82 -7.07 -6.45 -5.67
N PRO A 83 -8.06 -7.19 -6.16
CA PRO A 83 -9.16 -7.65 -5.34
C PRO A 83 -8.67 -8.45 -4.12
N ASN A 84 -9.34 -8.29 -2.97
CA ASN A 84 -8.91 -8.81 -1.67
C ASN A 84 -8.77 -10.34 -1.60
N VAL A 85 -9.45 -11.08 -2.46
CA VAL A 85 -9.30 -12.54 -2.59
C VAL A 85 -7.87 -12.97 -2.96
N PHE A 86 -7.10 -12.09 -3.57
CA PHE A 86 -5.71 -12.34 -3.95
C PHE A 86 -4.68 -11.83 -2.93
N HIS A 87 -5.10 -11.10 -1.89
CA HIS A 87 -4.17 -10.46 -0.96
C HIS A 87 -3.34 -11.47 -0.17
N LEU A 88 -3.97 -12.49 0.42
CA LEU A 88 -3.25 -13.47 1.24
C LEU A 88 -2.12 -14.19 0.48
N PRO A 89 -2.34 -14.79 -0.70
CA PRO A 89 -1.25 -15.43 -1.44
C PRO A 89 -0.17 -14.46 -1.87
N MET A 90 -0.53 -13.24 -2.31
CA MET A 90 0.45 -12.25 -2.78
C MET A 90 1.28 -11.67 -1.62
N VAL A 91 0.65 -11.34 -0.48
CA VAL A 91 1.37 -10.89 0.71
C VAL A 91 2.29 -11.98 1.22
N SER A 92 1.80 -13.23 1.32
CA SER A 92 2.62 -14.34 1.79
C SER A 92 3.86 -14.57 0.92
N ALA A 93 3.71 -14.51 -0.40
CA ALA A 93 4.83 -14.65 -1.32
C ALA A 93 5.82 -13.49 -1.21
N ALA A 94 5.34 -12.25 -1.14
CA ALA A 94 6.18 -11.06 -1.01
C ALA A 94 6.99 -11.09 0.30
N VAL A 95 6.34 -11.44 1.40
CA VAL A 95 6.97 -11.54 2.72
C VAL A 95 8.00 -12.67 2.76
N ALA A 96 7.70 -13.84 2.15
CA ALA A 96 8.65 -14.95 2.03
C ALA A 96 9.90 -14.58 1.21
N ALA A 97 9.75 -13.66 0.25
CA ALA A 97 10.86 -13.08 -0.51
C ALA A 97 11.57 -11.91 0.21
N GLY A 98 11.24 -11.62 1.48
CA GLY A 98 11.83 -10.56 2.28
C GLY A 98 11.42 -9.15 1.86
N LYS A 99 10.35 -9.00 1.06
CA LYS A 99 9.88 -7.70 0.60
C LYS A 99 9.00 -7.03 1.65
N HIS A 100 9.12 -5.71 1.78
CA HIS A 100 8.14 -4.90 2.49
C HIS A 100 6.82 -4.86 1.72
N VAL A 101 5.69 -4.73 2.41
CA VAL A 101 4.37 -4.83 1.77
C VAL A 101 3.48 -3.65 2.13
N PHE A 102 2.85 -3.06 1.12
CA PHE A 102 1.71 -2.18 1.30
C PHE A 102 0.49 -2.81 0.61
N CYS A 103 -0.55 -3.12 1.38
CA CYS A 103 -1.73 -3.83 0.89
C CYS A 103 -2.98 -2.95 0.99
N GLU A 104 -3.81 -2.98 -0.05
CA GLU A 104 -5.09 -2.27 -0.04
C GLU A 104 -6.11 -2.92 0.91
N LYS A 105 -7.09 -2.11 1.26
CA LYS A 105 -8.24 -2.55 2.05
C LYS A 105 -9.33 -3.14 1.11
N PRO A 106 -10.19 -4.06 1.61
CA PRO A 106 -10.03 -4.81 2.86
C PRO A 106 -8.86 -5.80 2.75
N VAL A 107 -8.11 -5.97 3.85
CA VAL A 107 -6.85 -6.75 3.85
C VAL A 107 -7.05 -8.21 3.50
N GLY A 108 -8.09 -8.84 4.03
CA GLY A 108 -8.47 -10.21 3.71
C GLY A 108 -9.98 -10.34 3.49
N CYS A 109 -10.42 -11.50 3.03
CA CYS A 109 -11.83 -11.82 2.83
C CYS A 109 -12.58 -12.13 4.14
N SER A 110 -11.83 -12.34 5.23
CA SER A 110 -12.36 -12.62 6.57
C SER A 110 -11.45 -12.04 7.66
N PRO A 111 -11.95 -11.90 8.92
CA PRO A 111 -11.11 -11.53 10.05
C PRO A 111 -9.94 -12.52 10.26
N GLN A 112 -10.17 -13.80 10.08
CA GLN A 112 -9.16 -14.85 10.22
C GLN A 112 -8.05 -14.71 9.18
N GLU A 113 -8.42 -14.44 7.92
CA GLU A 113 -7.48 -14.21 6.84
C GLU A 113 -6.66 -12.93 7.08
N THR A 114 -7.31 -11.86 7.51
CA THR A 114 -6.65 -10.61 7.91
C THR A 114 -5.63 -10.84 9.04
N ALA A 115 -6.00 -11.63 10.06
CA ALA A 115 -5.10 -11.99 11.15
C ALA A 115 -3.88 -12.79 10.66
N ARG A 116 -4.09 -13.72 9.71
CA ARG A 116 -3.00 -14.50 9.09
C ARG A 116 -2.03 -13.60 8.34
N ILE A 117 -2.55 -12.69 7.50
CA ILE A 117 -1.73 -11.71 6.76
C ILE A 117 -0.87 -10.88 7.72
N ALA A 118 -1.47 -10.35 8.78
CA ALA A 118 -0.77 -9.56 9.78
C ALA A 118 0.30 -10.36 10.54
N ALA A 119 -0.02 -11.62 10.90
CA ALA A 119 0.93 -12.50 11.56
C ALA A 119 2.11 -12.85 10.66
N THR A 120 1.87 -13.16 9.39
CA THR A 120 2.91 -13.49 8.40
C THR A 120 3.92 -12.35 8.26
N ALA A 121 3.44 -11.11 8.07
CA ALA A 121 4.33 -9.95 7.95
C ALA A 121 5.12 -9.69 9.24
N ARG A 122 4.50 -9.83 10.41
CA ARG A 122 5.14 -9.62 11.71
C ARG A 122 6.24 -10.65 11.98
N THR A 123 5.96 -11.92 11.70
CA THR A 123 6.93 -13.02 11.94
C THR A 123 8.17 -12.87 11.05
N ALA A 124 8.02 -12.39 9.83
CA ALA A 124 9.12 -12.17 8.92
C ALA A 124 9.92 -10.88 9.20
N GLY A 125 9.46 -10.02 10.11
CA GLY A 125 10.15 -8.77 10.44
C GLY A 125 10.16 -7.72 9.32
N VAL A 126 9.29 -7.85 8.32
CA VAL A 126 9.17 -6.87 7.24
C VAL A 126 8.24 -5.72 7.64
N CYS A 127 8.49 -4.53 7.09
CA CYS A 127 7.54 -3.42 7.22
C CYS A 127 6.26 -3.74 6.44
N SER A 128 5.10 -3.53 7.07
CA SER A 128 3.82 -3.70 6.42
C SER A 128 2.89 -2.52 6.69
N GLY A 129 2.14 -2.13 5.67
CA GLY A 129 1.17 -1.04 5.74
C GLY A 129 -0.14 -1.42 5.05
N VAL A 130 -1.22 -0.73 5.41
CA VAL A 130 -2.55 -0.95 4.84
C VAL A 130 -3.15 0.37 4.35
N GLY A 131 -3.86 0.33 3.23
CA GLY A 131 -4.47 1.47 2.55
C GLY A 131 -5.65 2.13 3.27
N TYR A 132 -5.63 2.24 4.59
CA TYR A 132 -6.65 2.95 5.38
C TYR A 132 -6.41 4.47 5.35
N ASN A 133 -6.64 5.08 4.21
CA ASN A 133 -6.33 6.48 3.93
C ASN A 133 -7.04 7.49 4.87
N TYR A 134 -8.28 7.22 5.26
CA TYR A 134 -9.01 8.11 6.19
C TYR A 134 -8.33 8.25 7.55
N ARG A 135 -7.54 7.26 7.98
CA ARG A 135 -6.74 7.35 9.20
C ARG A 135 -5.82 8.57 9.20
N TRP A 136 -5.36 9.00 8.02
CA TRP A 136 -4.38 10.07 7.84
C TRP A 136 -5.02 11.41 7.45
N ALA A 137 -6.35 11.49 7.35
CA ALA A 137 -7.04 12.74 7.07
C ALA A 137 -6.73 13.76 8.19
N PRO A 138 -6.41 15.03 7.84
CA PRO A 138 -5.99 16.04 8.83
C PRO A 138 -6.97 16.21 10.00
N LEU A 139 -8.27 16.23 9.72
CA LEU A 139 -9.30 16.34 10.76
C LEU A 139 -9.37 15.10 11.67
N VAL A 140 -9.12 13.90 11.13
CA VAL A 140 -9.06 12.67 11.93
C VAL A 140 -7.82 12.68 12.84
N GLN A 141 -6.68 13.14 12.34
CA GLN A 141 -5.47 13.30 13.14
C GLN A 141 -5.66 14.37 14.23
N TYR A 142 -6.33 15.48 13.92
CA TYR A 142 -6.65 16.50 14.91
C TYR A 142 -7.60 15.98 15.99
N ALA A 143 -8.67 15.27 15.62
CA ALA A 143 -9.58 14.64 16.57
C ALA A 143 -8.82 13.65 17.49
N ARG A 144 -7.93 12.84 16.94
CA ARG A 144 -7.05 11.95 17.71
C ARG A 144 -6.19 12.72 18.71
N GLN A 145 -5.60 13.83 18.28
CA GLN A 145 -4.79 14.69 19.17
C GLN A 145 -5.61 15.26 20.32
N LEU A 146 -6.82 15.75 20.06
CA LEU A 146 -7.72 16.26 21.10
C LEU A 146 -8.05 15.19 22.15
N ILE A 147 -8.34 13.98 21.70
CA ILE A 147 -8.62 12.84 22.60
C ILE A 147 -7.37 12.46 23.40
N SER A 148 -6.24 12.23 22.73
CA SER A 148 -5.02 11.76 23.39
C SER A 148 -4.40 12.77 24.35
N SER A 149 -4.63 14.07 24.13
CA SER A 149 -4.20 15.16 25.04
C SER A 149 -5.12 15.39 26.22
N GLY A 150 -6.23 14.63 26.34
CA GLY A 150 -7.21 14.79 27.40
C GLY A 150 -8.10 16.04 27.30
N LYS A 151 -7.99 16.82 26.21
CA LYS A 151 -8.77 18.06 26.02
C LYS A 151 -10.27 17.85 26.00
N LEU A 152 -10.73 16.66 25.65
CA LEU A 152 -12.15 16.29 25.64
C LEU A 152 -12.60 15.56 26.92
N GLY A 153 -11.69 15.38 27.90
CA GLY A 153 -11.96 14.56 29.07
C GLY A 153 -12.09 13.08 28.76
N GLU A 154 -12.77 12.37 29.67
CA GLU A 154 -13.05 10.94 29.46
C GLU A 154 -14.14 10.73 28.40
N ILE A 155 -13.86 9.93 27.41
CA ILE A 155 -14.83 9.59 26.35
C ILE A 155 -15.74 8.46 26.82
N THR A 156 -16.97 8.80 27.15
CA THR A 156 -17.97 7.84 27.64
C THR A 156 -18.90 7.33 26.55
N HIS A 157 -19.01 8.04 25.43
CA HIS A 157 -19.89 7.68 24.33
C HIS A 157 -19.36 8.14 22.99
N TYR A 158 -19.53 7.31 21.95
CA TYR A 158 -19.19 7.65 20.56
C TYR A 158 -20.38 7.36 19.64
N ARG A 159 -20.70 8.33 18.77
CA ARG A 159 -21.66 8.18 17.68
C ARG A 159 -21.00 8.61 16.37
N GLY A 160 -20.84 7.71 15.43
CA GLY A 160 -20.27 8.00 14.12
C GLY A 160 -21.24 7.67 12.99
N ARG A 161 -21.21 8.48 11.91
CA ARG A 161 -21.88 8.20 10.64
C ARG A 161 -20.90 8.43 9.52
N PHE A 162 -20.85 7.51 8.57
CA PHE A 162 -20.11 7.65 7.32
C PHE A 162 -21.12 7.55 6.17
N LEU A 163 -21.45 8.70 5.60
CA LEU A 163 -22.47 8.80 4.56
C LEU A 163 -21.77 9.11 3.24
N VAL A 164 -22.04 8.30 2.23
CA VAL A 164 -21.52 8.48 0.88
C VAL A 164 -22.69 8.44 -0.11
N GLY A 165 -22.62 9.32 -1.09
CA GLY A 165 -23.64 9.44 -2.14
C GLY A 165 -23.14 8.85 -3.46
N TYR A 166 -23.11 7.52 -3.57
CA TYR A 166 -22.94 6.80 -4.85
C TYR A 166 -23.85 5.61 -4.94
#